data_c379056c552fd5293f57e148a6cd23b0
#
_entry.id   c379056c552fd5293f57e148a6cd23b0
#
_cell.length_a   1.000
_cell.length_b   1.000
_cell.length_c   1.000
_cell.angle_alpha   90.00
_cell.angle_beta   90.00
_cell.angle_gamma   90.00
#
_symmetry.space_group_name_H-M   'P 1'
#
loop_
_entity.id
_entity.type
_entity.pdbx_description
1 polymer ?
#
loop_
_entity_poly.entity_id
_entity_poly.type
_entity_poly.pdbx_seq_one_letter_code
_entity_poly.pdbx_strand_id
1 'polypeptide(L)'
;AGVLLFLILMLSIIFREPRWVILPFASCLYAGITMVGLLGLVGWKVTVISSNFIALMLIITMSMNVHLTVRYRELVRDFPELSQKDLVRLTIQKMVRPCLYTAITTIIAFSSLVVADIKPVIDFGWMMTIGLAVVFLTSFSLFPSLLLLTKKKVLTNSGKSNSAYLNVTASIGKFTERNGKMIFIASLALALTGLA
;
A
#
# COMPACT_ATOMS: atom_id res chain seq x y z
N ALA A 1 15.42 -8.68 -0.85
CA ALA A 1 16.21 -7.43 -0.97
C ALA A 1 15.85 -6.64 -2.23
N GLY A 2 15.77 -7.25 -3.42
CA GLY A 2 15.51 -6.55 -4.69
C GLY A 2 14.19 -5.78 -4.74
N VAL A 3 13.10 -6.35 -4.25
CA VAL A 3 11.77 -5.72 -4.25
C VAL A 3 11.74 -4.44 -3.39
N LEU A 4 12.35 -4.48 -2.21
CA LEU A 4 12.42 -3.30 -1.34
C LEU A 4 13.26 -2.18 -1.96
N LEU A 5 14.40 -2.53 -2.57
CA LEU A 5 15.26 -1.57 -3.25
C LEU A 5 14.54 -0.93 -4.44
N PHE A 6 13.82 -1.71 -5.23
CA PHE A 6 13.00 -1.21 -6.33
C PHE A 6 11.90 -0.28 -5.84
N LEU A 7 11.18 -0.64 -4.77
CA LEU A 7 10.14 0.21 -4.17
C LEU A 7 10.70 1.53 -3.65
N ILE A 8 11.85 1.52 -2.95
CA ILE A 8 12.52 2.73 -2.48
C ILE A 8 12.89 3.64 -3.65
N LEU A 9 13.46 3.06 -4.71
CA LEU A 9 13.86 3.79 -5.90
C LEU A 9 12.66 4.41 -6.60
N MET A 10 11.57 3.65 -6.80
CA MET A 10 10.31 4.14 -7.36
C MET A 10 9.68 5.26 -6.52
N LEU A 11 9.62 5.09 -5.20
CA LEU A 11 9.10 6.14 -4.33
C LEU A 11 9.98 7.39 -4.35
N SER A 12 11.30 7.23 -4.41
CA SER A 12 12.24 8.33 -4.48
C SER A 12 12.05 9.16 -5.76
N ILE A 13 11.81 8.50 -6.90
CA ILE A 13 11.52 9.16 -8.17
C ILE A 13 10.17 9.90 -8.12
N ILE A 14 9.14 9.26 -7.56
CA ILE A 14 7.78 9.81 -7.53
C ILE A 14 7.68 10.99 -6.56
N PHE A 15 8.19 10.84 -5.36
CA PHE A 15 8.03 11.85 -4.31
C PHE A 15 9.09 12.93 -4.31
N ARG A 16 10.28 12.68 -4.90
CA ARG A 16 11.42 13.60 -5.00
C ARG A 16 11.87 14.25 -3.68
N GLU A 17 11.28 13.86 -2.57
CA GLU A 17 11.64 14.29 -1.22
C GLU A 17 11.91 13.06 -0.34
N PRO A 18 13.10 12.94 0.29
CA PRO A 18 13.50 11.76 1.06
C PRO A 18 12.59 11.48 2.24
N ARG A 19 11.97 12.50 2.81
CA ARG A 19 11.02 12.39 3.93
C ARG A 19 9.84 11.48 3.59
N TRP A 20 9.24 11.64 2.41
CA TRP A 20 8.08 10.85 1.97
C TRP A 20 8.42 9.42 1.54
N VAL A 21 9.71 9.12 1.45
CA VAL A 21 10.23 7.75 1.24
C VAL A 21 10.54 7.11 2.59
N ILE A 22 11.18 7.85 3.50
CA ILE A 22 11.64 7.35 4.80
C ILE A 22 10.45 6.99 5.70
N LEU A 23 9.37 7.80 5.74
CA LEU A 23 8.21 7.53 6.60
C LEU A 23 7.52 6.18 6.30
N PRO A 24 7.07 5.91 5.06
CA PRO A 24 6.48 4.63 4.71
C PRO A 24 7.45 3.46 4.95
N PHE A 25 8.75 3.68 4.66
CA PHE A 25 9.77 2.65 4.83
C PHE A 25 10.01 2.30 6.30
N ALA A 26 10.11 3.31 7.19
CA ALA A 26 10.23 3.09 8.63
C ALA A 26 9.03 2.34 9.21
N SER A 27 7.81 2.71 8.78
CA SER A 27 6.59 2.01 9.18
C SER A 27 6.55 0.56 8.66
N CYS A 28 7.04 0.33 7.44
CA CYS A 28 7.17 -0.99 6.83
C CYS A 28 8.17 -1.88 7.59
N LEU A 29 9.35 -1.35 7.93
CA LEU A 29 10.33 -2.07 8.73
C LEU A 29 9.79 -2.43 10.11
N TYR A 30 9.13 -1.49 10.77
CA TYR A 30 8.53 -1.75 12.08
C TYR A 30 7.48 -2.87 12.01
N ALA A 31 6.58 -2.83 11.04
CA ALA A 31 5.58 -3.88 10.83
C ALA A 31 6.24 -5.25 10.57
N GLY A 32 7.31 -5.27 9.76
CA GLY A 32 8.10 -6.47 9.51
C GLY A 32 8.74 -7.05 10.78
N ILE A 33 9.40 -6.20 11.58
CA ILE A 33 10.03 -6.61 12.84
C ILE A 33 8.97 -7.11 13.83
N THR A 34 7.85 -6.39 13.97
CA THR A 34 6.75 -6.80 14.84
C THR A 34 6.21 -8.18 14.46
N MET A 35 6.08 -8.43 13.17
CA MET A 35 5.56 -9.71 12.69
C MET A 35 6.55 -10.85 12.86
N VAL A 36 7.84 -10.63 12.56
CA VAL A 36 8.89 -11.64 12.80
C VAL A 36 8.98 -11.95 14.30
N GLY A 37 8.88 -10.93 15.15
CA GLY A 37 8.82 -11.11 16.60
C GLY A 37 7.62 -11.95 17.04
N LEU A 38 6.45 -11.69 16.47
CA LEU A 38 5.23 -12.45 16.79
C LEU A 38 5.31 -13.90 16.33
N LEU A 39 5.85 -14.14 15.14
CA LEU A 39 6.11 -15.52 14.65
C LEU A 39 7.06 -16.28 15.59
N GLY A 40 8.12 -15.61 16.07
CA GLY A 40 9.05 -16.16 17.03
C GLY A 40 8.39 -16.50 18.37
N LEU A 41 7.52 -15.63 18.88
CA LEU A 41 6.77 -15.85 20.12
C LEU A 41 5.80 -17.04 20.03
N VAL A 42 5.14 -17.21 18.90
CA VAL A 42 4.21 -18.33 18.65
C VAL A 42 4.97 -19.64 18.34
N GLY A 43 6.28 -19.59 18.10
CA GLY A 43 7.08 -20.74 17.75
C GLY A 43 6.77 -21.32 16.36
N TRP A 44 6.26 -20.50 15.46
CA TRP A 44 5.91 -20.94 14.11
C TRP A 44 7.15 -21.18 13.26
N LYS A 45 7.26 -22.40 12.72
CA LYS A 45 8.36 -22.76 11.82
C LYS A 45 8.10 -22.21 10.41
N VAL A 46 9.03 -21.41 9.92
CA VAL A 46 8.98 -20.90 8.54
C VAL A 46 9.34 -22.04 7.58
N THR A 47 8.38 -22.44 6.75
CA THR A 47 8.59 -23.44 5.68
C THR A 47 9.01 -22.75 4.38
N VAL A 48 9.41 -23.52 3.35
CA VAL A 48 9.77 -22.98 2.03
C VAL A 48 8.61 -22.15 1.41
N ILE A 49 7.38 -22.62 1.58
CA ILE A 49 6.19 -21.90 1.08
C ILE A 49 5.95 -20.62 1.88
N SER A 50 6.07 -20.68 3.19
CA SER A 50 5.87 -19.52 4.06
C SER A 50 7.05 -18.54 4.03
N SER A 51 8.20 -18.89 3.46
CA SER A 51 9.33 -17.95 3.31
C SER A 51 8.98 -16.71 2.46
N ASN A 52 8.04 -16.86 1.51
CA ASN A 52 7.55 -15.76 0.68
C ASN A 52 6.60 -14.80 1.44
N PHE A 53 6.13 -15.19 2.63
CA PHE A 53 5.24 -14.41 3.49
C PHE A 53 5.80 -13.01 3.79
N ILE A 54 7.08 -12.91 4.16
CA ILE A 54 7.71 -11.64 4.51
C ILE A 54 7.69 -10.67 3.33
N ALA A 55 7.98 -11.15 2.12
CA ALA A 55 7.96 -10.31 0.91
C ALA A 55 6.55 -9.79 0.61
N LEU A 56 5.54 -10.65 0.66
CA LEU A 56 4.14 -10.27 0.45
C LEU A 56 3.67 -9.25 1.49
N MET A 57 3.99 -9.49 2.75
CA MET A 57 3.63 -8.60 3.84
C MET A 57 4.26 -7.21 3.70
N LEU A 58 5.54 -7.14 3.32
CA LEU A 58 6.23 -5.86 3.09
C LEU A 58 5.60 -5.09 1.93
N ILE A 59 5.23 -5.77 0.84
CA ILE A 59 4.55 -5.15 -0.31
C ILE A 59 3.20 -4.57 0.10
N ILE A 60 2.39 -5.33 0.82
CA ILE A 60 1.06 -4.89 1.27
C ILE A 60 1.18 -3.71 2.25
N THR A 61 2.10 -3.78 3.22
CA THR A 61 2.36 -2.69 4.16
C THR A 61 2.80 -1.42 3.44
N MET A 62 3.71 -1.56 2.47
CA MET A 62 4.20 -0.43 1.69
C MET A 62 3.08 0.20 0.87
N SER A 63 2.25 -0.60 0.21
CA SER A 63 1.08 -0.13 -0.54
C SER A 63 0.14 0.68 0.35
N MET A 64 -0.19 0.17 1.54
CA MET A 64 -1.07 0.86 2.50
C MET A 64 -0.49 2.19 2.97
N ASN A 65 0.79 2.23 3.30
CA ASN A 65 1.49 3.45 3.72
C ASN A 65 1.62 4.48 2.58
N VAL A 66 1.79 4.04 1.35
CA VAL A 66 1.81 4.93 0.17
C VAL A 66 0.43 5.58 -0.03
N HIS A 67 -0.66 4.84 0.08
CA HIS A 67 -2.01 5.39 0.00
C HIS A 67 -2.25 6.46 1.08
N LEU A 68 -1.84 6.20 2.33
CA LEU A 68 -1.91 7.17 3.42
C LEU A 68 -1.07 8.43 3.12
N THR A 69 0.14 8.24 2.60
CA THR A 69 1.05 9.35 2.23
C THR A 69 0.47 10.23 1.13
N VAL A 70 -0.03 9.62 0.07
CA VAL A 70 -0.63 10.34 -1.07
C VAL A 70 -1.84 11.14 -0.58
N ARG A 71 -2.71 10.51 0.19
CA ARG A 71 -3.90 11.18 0.71
C ARG A 71 -3.58 12.33 1.66
N TYR A 72 -2.60 12.15 2.53
CA TYR A 72 -2.14 13.24 3.38
C TYR A 72 -1.60 14.42 2.58
N ARG A 73 -0.80 14.17 1.55
CA ARG A 73 -0.27 15.23 0.66
C ARG A 73 -1.35 15.97 -0.12
N GLU A 74 -2.38 15.27 -0.57
CA GLU A 74 -3.56 15.90 -1.19
C GLU A 74 -4.23 16.84 -0.21
N LEU A 75 -4.50 16.38 1.01
CA LEU A 75 -5.16 17.18 2.04
C LEU A 75 -4.32 18.41 2.47
N VAL A 76 -2.99 18.27 2.55
CA VAL A 76 -2.10 19.41 2.82
C VAL A 76 -2.18 20.46 1.72
N ARG A 77 -2.36 20.04 0.46
CA ARG A 77 -2.50 20.93 -0.68
C ARG A 77 -3.87 21.61 -0.74
N ASP A 78 -4.91 20.82 -0.49
CA ASP A 78 -6.30 21.29 -0.62
C ASP A 78 -6.74 22.16 0.58
N PHE A 79 -6.16 21.90 1.75
CA PHE A 79 -6.48 22.61 3.00
C PHE A 79 -5.21 23.12 3.71
N PRO A 80 -4.49 24.09 3.15
CA PRO A 80 -3.24 24.60 3.72
C PRO A 80 -3.42 25.25 5.10
N GLU A 81 -4.61 25.79 5.40
CA GLU A 81 -4.92 26.47 6.66
C GLU A 81 -5.11 25.53 7.85
N LEU A 82 -5.42 24.25 7.61
CA LEU A 82 -5.67 23.29 8.69
C LEU A 82 -4.40 22.97 9.47
N SER A 83 -4.56 22.70 10.77
CA SER A 83 -3.45 22.26 11.62
C SER A 83 -2.98 20.87 11.17
N GLN A 84 -1.71 20.55 11.49
CA GLN A 84 -1.15 19.23 11.17
C GLN A 84 -1.96 18.09 11.81
N LYS A 85 -2.47 18.29 13.02
CA LYS A 85 -3.29 17.30 13.74
C LYS A 85 -4.60 17.03 13.02
N ASP A 86 -5.26 18.09 12.53
CA ASP A 86 -6.53 17.96 11.82
C ASP A 86 -6.34 17.29 10.44
N LEU A 87 -5.25 17.61 9.75
CA LEU A 87 -4.90 16.97 8.49
C LEU A 87 -4.64 15.46 8.67
N VAL A 88 -3.89 15.06 9.69
CA VAL A 88 -3.65 13.64 10.00
C VAL A 88 -4.96 12.95 10.37
N ARG A 89 -5.80 13.56 11.22
CA ARG A 89 -7.10 13.02 11.60
C ARG A 89 -8.00 12.82 10.38
N LEU A 90 -8.08 13.80 9.50
CA LEU A 90 -8.86 13.74 8.28
C LEU A 90 -8.34 12.67 7.30
N THR A 91 -7.01 12.51 7.22
CA THR A 91 -6.38 11.43 6.44
C THR A 91 -6.82 10.07 6.93
N ILE A 92 -6.74 9.83 8.24
CA ILE A 92 -7.18 8.57 8.85
C ILE A 92 -8.67 8.33 8.56
N GLN A 93 -9.53 9.31 8.85
CA GLN A 93 -10.98 9.15 8.65
C GLN A 93 -11.35 8.81 7.21
N LYS A 94 -10.67 9.40 6.23
CA LYS A 94 -10.94 9.13 4.80
C LYS A 94 -10.35 7.81 4.32
N MET A 95 -9.24 7.34 4.91
CA MET A 95 -8.52 6.16 4.43
C MET A 95 -8.82 4.88 5.20
N VAL A 96 -9.33 4.96 6.44
CA VAL A 96 -9.68 3.77 7.24
C VAL A 96 -10.67 2.88 6.52
N ARG A 97 -11.75 3.45 5.97
CA ARG A 97 -12.81 2.67 5.31
C ARG A 97 -12.30 1.89 4.09
N PRO A 98 -11.69 2.53 3.05
CA PRO A 98 -11.21 1.77 1.90
C PRO A 98 -10.10 0.78 2.26
N CYS A 99 -9.16 1.16 3.13
CA CYS A 99 -8.11 0.24 3.57
C CYS A 99 -8.64 -0.92 4.41
N LEU A 100 -9.68 -0.71 5.21
CA LEU A 100 -10.34 -1.77 5.98
C LEU A 100 -11.02 -2.78 5.05
N TYR A 101 -11.73 -2.32 4.02
CA TYR A 101 -12.37 -3.23 3.06
C TYR A 101 -11.34 -4.08 2.32
N THR A 102 -10.24 -3.48 1.86
CA THR A 102 -9.16 -4.25 1.21
C THR A 102 -8.48 -5.22 2.17
N ALA A 103 -8.26 -4.83 3.42
CA ALA A 103 -7.71 -5.71 4.44
C ALA A 103 -8.64 -6.90 4.72
N ILE A 104 -9.95 -6.66 4.92
CA ILE A 104 -10.93 -7.72 5.20
C ILE A 104 -11.03 -8.68 4.01
N THR A 105 -11.15 -8.19 2.78
CA THR A 105 -11.25 -9.06 1.60
C THR A 105 -9.99 -9.91 1.43
N THR A 106 -8.82 -9.36 1.70
CA THR A 106 -7.55 -10.09 1.61
C THR A 106 -7.40 -11.10 2.76
N ILE A 107 -7.83 -10.74 3.98
CA ILE A 107 -7.91 -11.65 5.14
C ILE A 107 -8.81 -12.85 4.81
N ILE A 108 -10.00 -12.62 4.27
CA ILE A 108 -10.93 -13.70 3.88
C ILE A 108 -10.28 -14.60 2.81
N ALA A 109 -9.60 -14.00 1.82
CA ALA A 109 -8.91 -14.76 0.78
C ALA A 109 -7.82 -15.67 1.36
N PHE A 110 -6.97 -15.19 2.28
CA PHE A 110 -5.95 -16.02 2.92
C PHE A 110 -6.53 -17.00 3.94
N SER A 111 -7.60 -16.64 4.63
CA SER A 111 -8.30 -17.55 5.55
C SER A 111 -8.89 -18.76 4.83
N SER A 112 -9.24 -18.64 3.55
CA SER A 112 -9.71 -19.79 2.77
C SER A 112 -8.64 -20.88 2.59
N LEU A 113 -7.35 -20.52 2.66
CA LEU A 113 -6.25 -21.49 2.60
C LEU A 113 -6.17 -22.39 3.84
N VAL A 114 -6.79 -21.98 4.95
CA VAL A 114 -6.84 -22.78 6.18
C VAL A 114 -7.64 -24.07 6.02
N VAL A 115 -8.55 -24.12 5.03
CA VAL A 115 -9.38 -25.30 4.72
C VAL A 115 -8.65 -26.27 3.78
N ALA A 116 -7.42 -25.97 3.35
CA ALA A 116 -6.65 -26.85 2.46
C ALA A 116 -6.17 -28.12 3.21
N ASP A 117 -5.91 -29.20 2.46
CA ASP A 117 -5.41 -30.47 3.03
C ASP A 117 -3.88 -30.49 3.25
N ILE A 118 -3.17 -29.44 2.83
CA ILE A 118 -1.70 -29.36 2.84
C ILE A 118 -1.25 -28.47 4.00
N LYS A 119 -0.63 -29.04 5.03
CA LYS A 119 -0.19 -28.33 6.24
C LYS A 119 0.62 -27.05 5.99
N PRO A 120 1.64 -26.99 5.11
CA PRO A 120 2.35 -25.75 4.81
C PRO A 120 1.47 -24.64 4.23
N VAL A 121 0.38 -24.98 3.53
CA VAL A 121 -0.60 -24.01 2.98
C VAL A 121 -1.49 -23.47 4.09
N ILE A 122 -1.92 -24.34 5.00
CA ILE A 122 -2.69 -23.97 6.19
C ILE A 122 -1.89 -22.99 7.05
N ASP A 123 -0.64 -23.33 7.36
CA ASP A 123 0.26 -22.49 8.15
C ASP A 123 0.47 -21.12 7.48
N PHE A 124 0.67 -21.10 6.16
CA PHE A 124 0.78 -19.87 5.39
C PHE A 124 -0.51 -19.03 5.44
N GLY A 125 -1.68 -19.66 5.34
CA GLY A 125 -2.98 -19.01 5.47
C GLY A 125 -3.16 -18.30 6.83
N TRP A 126 -2.81 -18.97 7.91
CA TRP A 126 -2.83 -18.39 9.27
C TRP A 126 -1.83 -17.23 9.41
N MET A 127 -0.58 -17.43 8.96
CA MET A 127 0.45 -16.39 9.00
C MET A 127 -0.01 -15.12 8.28
N MET A 128 -0.56 -15.26 7.06
CA MET A 128 -1.04 -14.13 6.27
C MET A 128 -2.25 -13.44 6.88
N THR A 129 -3.20 -14.20 7.41
CA THR A 129 -4.41 -13.67 8.07
C THR A 129 -4.05 -12.80 9.27
N ILE A 130 -3.22 -13.32 10.17
CA ILE A 130 -2.74 -12.59 11.35
C ILE A 130 -1.83 -11.44 10.95
N GLY A 131 -0.92 -11.67 10.00
CA GLY A 131 -0.02 -10.66 9.48
C GLY A 131 -0.74 -9.45 8.91
N LEU A 132 -1.80 -9.65 8.14
CA LEU A 132 -2.61 -8.55 7.59
C LEU A 132 -3.32 -7.73 8.68
N ALA A 133 -3.84 -8.38 9.71
CA ALA A 133 -4.42 -7.69 10.86
C ALA A 133 -3.36 -6.83 11.58
N VAL A 134 -2.17 -7.38 11.82
CA VAL A 134 -1.03 -6.65 12.43
C VAL A 134 -0.60 -5.47 11.54
N VAL A 135 -0.47 -5.68 10.22
CA VAL A 135 -0.14 -4.62 9.25
C VAL A 135 -1.15 -3.49 9.30
N PHE A 136 -2.44 -3.82 9.30
CA PHE A 136 -3.49 -2.81 9.36
C PHE A 136 -3.38 -1.98 10.64
N LEU A 137 -3.29 -2.64 11.80
CA LEU A 137 -3.17 -1.97 13.10
C LEU A 137 -1.90 -1.11 13.20
N THR A 138 -0.75 -1.63 12.78
CA THR A 138 0.52 -0.90 12.82
C THR A 138 0.54 0.28 11.85
N SER A 139 0.01 0.13 10.63
CA SER A 139 -0.05 1.21 9.65
C SER A 139 -0.96 2.36 10.12
N PHE A 140 -2.09 2.07 10.72
CA PHE A 140 -3.01 3.11 11.22
C PHE A 140 -2.65 3.67 12.60
N SER A 141 -1.77 3.03 13.35
CA SER A 141 -1.25 3.52 14.64
C SER A 141 0.07 4.26 14.47
N LEU A 142 1.06 3.62 13.86
CA LEU A 142 2.42 4.13 13.77
C LEU A 142 2.59 5.22 12.72
N PHE A 143 2.04 5.03 11.51
CA PHE A 143 2.23 5.98 10.43
C PHE A 143 1.69 7.38 10.74
N PRO A 144 0.47 7.55 11.30
CA PRO A 144 -0.01 8.85 11.76
C PRO A 144 0.85 9.47 12.85
N SER A 145 1.35 8.65 13.77
CA SER A 145 2.25 9.11 14.83
C SER A 145 3.56 9.66 14.27
N LEU A 146 4.15 8.97 13.29
CA LEU A 146 5.34 9.44 12.57
C LEU A 146 5.06 10.74 11.79
N LEU A 147 3.88 10.88 11.19
CA LEU A 147 3.48 12.12 10.52
C LEU A 147 3.40 13.30 11.49
N LEU A 148 2.90 13.09 12.72
CA LEU A 148 2.83 14.15 13.74
C LEU A 148 4.20 14.57 14.25
N LEU A 149 5.19 13.68 14.27
CA LEU A 149 6.57 14.00 14.64
C LEU A 149 7.30 14.83 13.56
N THR A 150 6.85 14.76 12.32
CA THR A 150 7.44 15.56 11.23
C THR A 150 6.74 16.91 11.12
N LYS A 151 7.54 18.00 11.03
CA LYS A 151 6.97 19.36 10.87
C LYS A 151 6.18 19.46 9.56
N LYS A 152 5.00 20.12 9.62
CA LYS A 152 4.21 20.46 8.43
C LYS A 152 5.10 21.31 7.51
N LYS A 153 5.44 20.78 6.35
CA LYS A 153 6.05 21.56 5.27
C LYS A 153 4.92 21.91 4.31
N VAL A 154 4.55 23.18 4.29
CA VAL A 154 3.67 23.69 3.24
C VAL A 154 4.36 23.37 1.92
N LEU A 155 3.72 22.62 1.06
CA LEU A 155 4.21 22.30 -0.28
C LEU A 155 4.18 23.58 -1.12
N THR A 156 5.13 24.47 -0.85
CA THR A 156 5.33 25.66 -1.68
C THR A 156 5.82 25.19 -3.04
N ASN A 157 4.95 25.34 -4.03
CA ASN A 157 5.24 25.21 -5.45
C ASN A 157 5.89 23.89 -5.97
N SER A 158 5.15 22.80 -5.94
CA SER A 158 5.34 21.75 -6.94
C SER A 158 4.46 21.98 -8.19
N GLY A 159 4.12 23.22 -8.47
CA GLY A 159 3.29 23.59 -9.64
C GLY A 159 3.92 23.30 -11.00
N LYS A 160 5.23 23.03 -11.07
CA LYS A 160 5.92 22.77 -12.36
C LYS A 160 6.15 21.28 -12.67
N SER A 161 6.04 20.38 -11.68
CA SER A 161 6.28 18.95 -11.93
C SER A 161 5.02 18.15 -12.28
N ASN A 162 3.84 18.69 -11.97
CA ASN A 162 2.57 17.98 -12.23
C ASN A 162 2.02 18.15 -13.65
N SER A 163 2.50 19.12 -14.45
CA SER A 163 1.96 19.33 -15.79
C SER A 163 2.23 18.14 -16.72
N ALA A 164 3.40 17.52 -16.63
CA ALA A 164 3.71 16.35 -17.46
C ALA A 164 2.88 15.13 -17.09
N TYR A 165 2.74 14.82 -15.79
CA TYR A 165 1.90 13.71 -15.34
C TYR A 165 0.40 13.97 -15.58
N LEU A 166 -0.07 15.19 -15.35
CA LEU A 166 -1.45 15.59 -15.65
C LEU A 166 -1.73 15.51 -17.15
N ASN A 167 -0.79 15.91 -17.99
CA ASN A 167 -0.94 15.81 -19.45
C ASN A 167 -0.96 14.36 -19.91
N VAL A 168 -0.09 13.49 -19.38
CA VAL A 168 -0.09 12.05 -19.69
C VAL A 168 -1.39 11.40 -19.23
N THR A 169 -1.82 11.65 -17.99
CA THR A 169 -3.06 11.08 -17.44
C THR A 169 -4.28 11.60 -18.18
N ALA A 170 -4.32 12.89 -18.51
CA ALA A 170 -5.37 13.49 -19.31
C ALA A 170 -5.40 12.94 -20.75
N SER A 171 -4.23 12.68 -21.36
CA SER A 171 -4.14 12.08 -22.69
C SER A 171 -4.62 10.65 -22.69
N ILE A 172 -4.25 9.86 -21.67
CA ILE A 172 -4.74 8.48 -21.50
C ILE A 172 -6.26 8.49 -21.24
N GLY A 173 -6.76 9.41 -20.40
CA GLY A 173 -8.18 9.58 -20.15
C GLY A 173 -8.96 9.87 -21.43
N LYS A 174 -8.52 10.87 -22.21
CA LYS A 174 -9.13 11.22 -23.50
C LYS A 174 -9.06 10.10 -24.53
N PHE A 175 -7.95 9.34 -24.55
CA PHE A 175 -7.80 8.18 -25.44
C PHE A 175 -8.80 7.08 -25.06
N THR A 176 -8.96 6.80 -23.78
CA THR A 176 -9.91 5.82 -23.25
C THR A 176 -11.35 6.24 -23.52
N GLU A 177 -11.68 7.50 -23.29
CA GLU A 177 -13.02 8.04 -23.58
C GLU A 177 -13.37 7.95 -25.07
N ARG A 178 -12.42 8.33 -25.94
CA ARG A 178 -12.60 8.35 -27.40
C ARG A 178 -12.68 6.94 -28.00
N ASN A 179 -11.93 5.98 -27.45
CA ASN A 179 -11.78 4.64 -28.01
C ASN A 179 -12.33 3.52 -27.09
N GLY A 180 -13.22 3.85 -26.15
CA GLY A 180 -13.71 2.91 -25.13
C GLY A 180 -14.30 1.61 -25.70
N LYS A 181 -15.07 1.70 -26.79
CA LYS A 181 -15.63 0.52 -27.46
C LYS A 181 -14.53 -0.37 -28.07
N MET A 182 -13.52 0.23 -28.68
CA MET A 182 -12.41 -0.51 -29.31
C MET A 182 -11.53 -1.18 -28.26
N ILE A 183 -11.27 -0.51 -27.14
CA ILE A 183 -10.51 -1.07 -26.01
C ILE A 183 -11.27 -2.25 -25.39
N PHE A 184 -12.60 -2.12 -25.24
CA PHE A 184 -13.43 -3.20 -24.72
C PHE A 184 -13.44 -4.43 -25.63
N ILE A 185 -13.61 -4.24 -26.95
CA ILE A 185 -13.57 -5.32 -27.94
C ILE A 185 -12.18 -5.97 -27.96
N ALA A 186 -11.12 -5.19 -27.96
CA ALA A 186 -9.75 -5.70 -27.95
C ALA A 186 -9.45 -6.50 -26.67
N SER A 187 -9.90 -6.03 -25.50
CA SER A 187 -9.71 -6.76 -24.23
C SER A 187 -10.51 -8.07 -24.20
N LEU A 188 -11.72 -8.07 -24.77
CA LEU A 188 -12.55 -9.28 -24.87
C LEU A 188 -11.93 -10.30 -25.83
N ALA A 189 -11.42 -9.84 -26.97
CA ALA A 189 -10.72 -10.70 -27.93
C ALA A 189 -9.46 -11.32 -27.32
N LEU A 190 -8.69 -10.52 -26.56
CA LEU A 190 -7.50 -11.00 -25.87
C LEU A 190 -7.84 -12.01 -24.77
N ALA A 191 -8.94 -11.83 -24.06
CA ALA A 191 -9.43 -12.79 -23.07
C ALA A 191 -9.87 -14.12 -23.73
N LEU A 192 -10.53 -14.05 -24.88
CA LEU A 192 -10.94 -15.24 -25.61
C LEU A 192 -9.75 -16.03 -26.21
N THR A 193 -8.71 -15.34 -26.69
CA THR A 193 -7.48 -16.00 -27.16
C THR A 193 -6.67 -16.65 -26.03
N GLY A 194 -6.81 -16.18 -24.79
CA GLY A 194 -6.19 -16.81 -23.63
C GLY A 194 -6.95 -18.04 -23.08
N LEU A 195 -8.16 -18.30 -23.58
CA LEU A 195 -9.01 -19.45 -23.23
C LEU A 195 -8.90 -20.59 -24.23
N ALA A 196 -8.28 -20.36 -25.40
CA ALA A 196 -8.01 -21.35 -26.45
C ALA A 196 -6.61 -21.97 -26.29
#